data_43d2245da57e6c20ad95aa47c986de71
#
_entry.id   43d2245da57e6c20ad95aa47c986de71
#
_cell.length_a   1.000
_cell.length_b   1.000
_cell.length_c   1.000
_cell.angle_alpha   90.00
_cell.angle_beta   90.00
_cell.angle_gamma   90.00
#
_symmetry.space_group_name_H-M   'P 1'
#
loop_
_entity.id
_entity.type
_entity.pdbx_description
1 polymer ?
#
loop_
_entity_poly.entity_id
_entity_poly.type
_entity_poly.pdbx_seq_one_letter_code
_entity_poly.pdbx_strand_id
1 'polypeptide(L)'
;MIPQGTVSHRWRVSYRHAESMGAHWQQPGQSRTRLERTVCQHDAMPPEFVTSPGGPRVATARTKLLVSVGAAIVGGTAAAVAGAGRAAPLIGWDILALVFGGWVWSTVWRLDAESTTSDAMREDPSRDLADVVLLGAAMASLIAVGVVLIAAGHASGDLKYLQAAFGLASVFVSWTLVHTVFTLKYARLYYTGQPGGIDFNETDAPDYRDFAYLSFTIGMTFQVSDTNIQTKQIRRTALRHAWLSFPLGVVIIATTINLVAGLAG
;
A
#
# COMPACT_ATOMS: atom_id res chain seq x y z
N MET A 1 -35.05 29.53 40.09
CA MET A 1 -36.17 29.91 39.19
C MET A 1 -35.54 30.48 37.93
N ILE A 2 -35.25 29.63 36.92
CA ILE A 2 -34.70 30.02 35.62
C ILE A 2 -35.49 29.20 34.58
N PRO A 3 -36.11 29.79 33.57
CA PRO A 3 -36.94 29.09 32.62
C PRO A 3 -36.11 28.42 31.51
N GLN A 4 -36.55 27.20 31.16
CA GLN A 4 -36.07 26.41 30.03
C GLN A 4 -36.56 27.02 28.71
N GLY A 5 -35.65 27.35 27.80
CA GLY A 5 -35.94 27.73 26.44
C GLY A 5 -35.49 26.64 25.47
N THR A 6 -36.43 25.88 24.98
CA THR A 6 -36.30 24.92 23.89
C THR A 6 -36.15 25.64 22.56
N VAL A 7 -35.03 25.48 21.85
CA VAL A 7 -34.89 25.91 20.44
C VAL A 7 -34.70 24.65 19.57
N SER A 8 -35.81 24.24 18.96
CA SER A 8 -35.82 23.25 17.89
C SER A 8 -35.64 23.93 16.54
N HIS A 9 -34.46 23.88 15.93
CA HIS A 9 -34.27 24.28 14.52
C HIS A 9 -34.49 23.08 13.59
N ARG A 10 -35.72 23.02 13.09
CA ARG A 10 -36.16 22.14 12.02
C ARG A 10 -35.82 22.78 10.68
N TRP A 11 -34.80 22.30 9.98
CA TRP A 11 -34.55 22.69 8.59
C TRP A 11 -35.60 22.01 7.69
N ARG A 12 -36.65 22.73 7.33
CA ARG A 12 -37.53 22.39 6.22
C ARG A 12 -36.99 23.06 4.98
N VAL A 13 -36.42 22.29 4.06
CA VAL A 13 -36.20 22.77 2.69
C VAL A 13 -37.57 22.77 2.00
N SER A 14 -38.04 23.96 1.64
CA SER A 14 -39.31 24.21 0.95
C SER A 14 -39.12 23.88 -0.54
N TYR A 15 -39.63 22.77 -0.99
CA TYR A 15 -39.87 22.47 -2.41
C TYR A 15 -41.23 23.11 -2.79
N ARG A 16 -41.21 24.34 -3.18
CA ARG A 16 -42.36 24.98 -3.84
C ARG A 16 -41.81 26.16 -4.70
N HIS A 17 -41.58 25.85 -5.99
CA HIS A 17 -41.71 26.76 -7.14
C HIS A 17 -41.07 26.09 -8.39
N ALA A 18 -41.82 25.19 -9.04
CA ALA A 18 -41.56 24.80 -10.40
C ALA A 18 -42.87 24.28 -11.07
N GLU A 19 -43.95 25.01 -10.86
CA GLU A 19 -45.19 24.78 -11.63
C GLU A 19 -45.64 26.11 -12.23
N SER A 20 -44.92 26.64 -13.21
CA SER A 20 -45.44 27.61 -14.15
C SER A 20 -44.43 27.87 -15.27
N MET A 21 -44.23 26.94 -16.14
CA MET A 21 -43.88 27.17 -17.55
C MET A 21 -44.32 25.95 -18.36
N GLY A 22 -45.51 26.08 -18.94
CA GLY A 22 -46.02 25.09 -19.89
C GLY A 22 -45.16 25.10 -21.16
N ALA A 23 -44.29 24.12 -21.27
CA ALA A 23 -43.62 23.78 -22.52
C ALA A 23 -44.32 22.57 -23.13
N HIS A 24 -45.04 22.83 -24.17
CA HIS A 24 -45.68 21.90 -25.10
C HIS A 24 -44.60 21.00 -25.72
N TRP A 25 -44.44 19.78 -25.19
CA TRP A 25 -43.65 18.76 -25.89
C TRP A 25 -44.55 17.99 -26.85
N GLN A 26 -44.54 18.43 -28.14
CA GLN A 26 -45.07 17.66 -29.24
C GLN A 26 -44.18 16.42 -29.44
N GLN A 27 -44.80 15.25 -29.39
CA GLN A 27 -44.20 14.00 -29.77
C GLN A 27 -44.00 13.97 -31.31
N PRO A 28 -42.78 13.81 -31.82
CA PRO A 28 -42.57 13.48 -33.23
C PRO A 28 -42.84 11.98 -33.44
N GLY A 29 -43.64 11.72 -34.45
CA GLY A 29 -44.10 10.39 -34.84
C GLY A 29 -43.00 9.39 -35.13
N GLN A 30 -43.38 8.16 -34.90
CA GLN A 30 -42.67 6.94 -35.22
C GLN A 30 -42.26 6.87 -36.72
N SER A 31 -40.99 6.92 -36.97
CA SER A 31 -40.39 6.29 -38.15
C SER A 31 -39.22 5.43 -37.68
N ARG A 32 -39.53 4.17 -37.38
CA ARG A 32 -38.52 3.13 -37.11
C ARG A 32 -37.77 2.84 -38.39
N THR A 33 -36.69 3.51 -38.63
CA THR A 33 -35.68 3.06 -39.58
C THR A 33 -34.65 2.19 -38.87
N ARG A 34 -34.41 1.07 -39.49
CA ARG A 34 -33.64 -0.14 -39.17
C ARG A 34 -32.12 0.13 -39.02
N LEU A 35 -31.68 1.26 -38.45
CA LEU A 35 -30.27 1.64 -38.36
C LEU A 35 -29.74 1.87 -36.94
N GLU A 36 -30.54 1.66 -35.88
CA GLU A 36 -30.08 1.87 -34.50
C GLU A 36 -29.78 0.57 -33.73
N ARG A 37 -29.34 -0.47 -34.43
CA ARG A 37 -28.89 -1.72 -33.79
C ARG A 37 -27.39 -1.95 -33.95
N THR A 38 -26.60 -0.90 -34.11
CA THR A 38 -25.14 -1.03 -34.31
C THR A 38 -24.33 -0.16 -33.36
N VAL A 39 -24.86 0.21 -32.21
CA VAL A 39 -24.08 0.92 -31.19
C VAL A 39 -24.40 0.27 -29.87
N CYS A 40 -23.58 -0.60 -29.44
CA CYS A 40 -23.24 -1.20 -28.15
C CYS A 40 -22.85 -2.68 -28.32
N GLN A 41 -22.10 -2.98 -29.37
CA GLN A 41 -21.23 -4.13 -29.31
C GLN A 41 -19.95 -3.63 -28.67
N HIS A 42 -19.91 -3.66 -27.34
CA HIS A 42 -18.65 -3.71 -26.62
C HIS A 42 -17.88 -4.85 -27.27
N ASP A 43 -16.84 -4.51 -28.00
CA ASP A 43 -15.88 -5.49 -28.47
C ASP A 43 -15.38 -6.23 -27.26
N ALA A 44 -15.96 -7.42 -27.05
CA ALA A 44 -15.42 -8.38 -26.13
C ALA A 44 -13.98 -8.62 -26.60
N MET A 45 -13.04 -8.27 -25.76
CA MET A 45 -11.61 -8.54 -25.95
C MET A 45 -11.48 -9.98 -26.45
N PRO A 46 -10.76 -10.25 -27.57
CA PRO A 46 -10.67 -11.60 -28.13
C PRO A 46 -10.11 -12.57 -27.10
N PRO A 47 -10.60 -13.81 -26.98
CA PRO A 47 -10.13 -14.79 -26.01
C PRO A 47 -8.80 -15.45 -26.41
N GLU A 48 -7.89 -14.72 -27.00
CA GLU A 48 -6.53 -15.19 -27.32
C GLU A 48 -5.46 -14.45 -26.52
N PHE A 49 -5.57 -14.47 -25.20
CA PHE A 49 -4.36 -14.37 -24.40
C PHE A 49 -3.67 -15.74 -24.43
N VAL A 50 -3.03 -16.03 -25.56
CA VAL A 50 -2.09 -17.13 -25.69
C VAL A 50 -1.00 -16.90 -24.65
N THR A 51 -0.99 -17.72 -23.61
CA THR A 51 0.11 -17.83 -22.68
C THR A 51 1.38 -18.11 -23.47
N SER A 52 2.18 -17.08 -23.70
CA SER A 52 3.51 -17.24 -24.29
C SER A 52 4.37 -18.05 -23.29
N PRO A 53 4.79 -19.29 -23.63
CA PRO A 53 5.62 -20.09 -22.73
C PRO A 53 7.07 -19.68 -22.90
N GLY A 54 7.50 -18.63 -22.23
CA GLY A 54 8.91 -18.20 -22.34
C GLY A 54 9.33 -16.94 -21.60
N GLY A 55 8.46 -16.33 -20.80
CA GLY A 55 8.87 -15.21 -19.95
C GLY A 55 9.91 -15.65 -18.90
N PRO A 56 10.85 -14.79 -18.49
CA PRO A 56 11.83 -15.12 -17.47
C PRO A 56 11.13 -15.64 -16.22
N ARG A 57 11.60 -16.81 -15.70
CA ARG A 57 11.03 -17.42 -14.51
C ARG A 57 11.23 -16.51 -13.31
N VAL A 58 10.24 -15.66 -13.03
CA VAL A 58 10.24 -14.83 -11.84
C VAL A 58 10.13 -15.73 -10.62
N ALA A 59 11.05 -15.56 -9.67
CA ALA A 59 11.07 -16.36 -8.43
C ALA A 59 9.74 -16.18 -7.67
N THR A 60 9.21 -17.26 -7.10
CA THR A 60 7.98 -17.22 -6.31
C THR A 60 8.15 -16.40 -5.04
N ALA A 61 7.05 -15.89 -4.47
CA ALA A 61 7.05 -15.17 -3.20
C ALA A 61 7.71 -16.01 -2.08
N ARG A 62 7.44 -17.32 -2.07
CA ARG A 62 8.06 -18.28 -1.15
C ARG A 62 9.58 -18.31 -1.29
N THR A 63 10.12 -18.37 -2.51
CA THR A 63 11.56 -18.40 -2.75
C THR A 63 12.21 -17.10 -2.26
N LYS A 64 11.63 -15.95 -2.61
CA LYS A 64 12.11 -14.64 -2.14
C LYS A 64 12.14 -14.58 -0.62
N LEU A 65 11.06 -15.02 0.04
CA LEU A 65 10.96 -15.03 1.50
C LEU A 65 11.98 -15.98 2.14
N LEU A 66 12.11 -17.22 1.66
CA LEU A 66 13.05 -18.19 2.23
C LEU A 66 14.51 -17.75 2.11
N VAL A 67 14.91 -17.17 0.97
CA VAL A 67 16.26 -16.61 0.79
C VAL A 67 16.50 -15.46 1.72
N SER A 68 15.51 -14.55 1.88
CA SER A 68 15.60 -13.40 2.78
C SER A 68 15.69 -13.82 4.24
N VAL A 69 14.93 -14.85 4.65
CA VAL A 69 15.01 -15.43 6.00
C VAL A 69 16.39 -16.08 6.23
N GLY A 70 16.91 -16.83 5.25
CA GLY A 70 18.27 -17.39 5.32
C GLY A 70 19.34 -16.31 5.51
N ALA A 71 19.27 -15.23 4.72
CA ALA A 71 20.17 -14.10 4.85
C ALA A 71 20.04 -13.40 6.23
N ALA A 72 18.83 -13.27 6.74
CA ALA A 72 18.56 -12.70 8.07
C ALA A 72 19.17 -13.52 9.21
N ILE A 73 19.03 -14.85 9.14
CA ILE A 73 19.59 -15.77 10.13
C ILE A 73 21.13 -15.66 10.12
N VAL A 74 21.75 -15.73 8.95
CA VAL A 74 23.19 -15.60 8.81
C VAL A 74 23.70 -14.25 9.32
N GLY A 75 23.10 -13.16 8.86
CA GLY A 75 23.52 -11.81 9.24
C GLY A 75 23.23 -11.49 10.71
N GLY A 76 22.07 -11.87 11.22
CA GLY A 76 21.70 -11.68 12.63
C GLY A 76 22.61 -12.50 13.57
N THR A 77 22.94 -13.74 13.21
CA THR A 77 23.88 -14.58 13.96
C THR A 77 25.30 -13.99 13.94
N ALA A 78 25.77 -13.57 12.77
CA ALA A 78 27.07 -12.89 12.63
C ALA A 78 27.14 -11.62 13.49
N ALA A 79 26.09 -10.81 13.50
CA ALA A 79 25.99 -9.62 14.35
C ALA A 79 26.01 -9.97 15.85
N ALA A 80 25.32 -11.03 16.26
CA ALA A 80 25.33 -11.49 17.65
C ALA A 80 26.73 -11.96 18.09
N VAL A 81 27.43 -12.73 17.23
CA VAL A 81 28.81 -13.18 17.49
C VAL A 81 29.78 -11.99 17.52
N ALA A 82 29.57 -10.98 16.68
CA ALA A 82 30.36 -9.75 16.66
C ALA A 82 30.08 -8.79 17.85
N GLY A 83 29.20 -9.18 18.78
CA GLY A 83 28.92 -8.40 19.99
C GLY A 83 27.83 -7.35 19.85
N ALA A 84 26.99 -7.40 18.80
CA ALA A 84 25.86 -6.47 18.63
C ALA A 84 24.77 -6.60 19.72
N GLY A 85 24.83 -7.65 20.54
CA GLY A 85 23.95 -7.82 21.69
C GLY A 85 22.45 -7.73 21.33
N ARG A 86 21.76 -6.79 21.97
CA ARG A 86 20.31 -6.60 21.77
C ARG A 86 19.94 -6.09 20.36
N ALA A 87 20.87 -5.54 19.61
CA ALA A 87 20.61 -5.09 18.23
C ALA A 87 20.63 -6.22 17.18
N ALA A 88 21.22 -7.38 17.52
CA ALA A 88 21.37 -8.48 16.57
C ALA A 88 20.03 -8.96 15.93
N PRO A 89 18.92 -9.13 16.65
CA PRO A 89 17.64 -9.48 16.04
C PRO A 89 17.13 -8.40 15.07
N LEU A 90 17.33 -7.12 15.39
CA LEU A 90 16.93 -6.01 14.55
C LEU A 90 17.77 -5.95 13.26
N ILE A 91 19.07 -6.20 13.36
CA ILE A 91 19.98 -6.33 12.19
C ILE A 91 19.52 -7.47 11.28
N GLY A 92 19.18 -8.62 11.86
CA GLY A 92 18.62 -9.74 11.09
C GLY A 92 17.32 -9.36 10.37
N TRP A 93 16.42 -8.65 11.07
CA TRP A 93 15.19 -8.13 10.46
C TRP A 93 15.47 -7.17 9.29
N ASP A 94 16.37 -6.21 9.48
CA ASP A 94 16.70 -5.23 8.44
C ASP A 94 17.29 -5.91 7.20
N ILE A 95 18.15 -6.94 7.40
CA ILE A 95 18.67 -7.75 6.29
C ILE A 95 17.53 -8.45 5.54
N LEU A 96 16.57 -9.07 6.26
CA LEU A 96 15.40 -9.69 5.63
C LEU A 96 14.65 -8.67 4.78
N ALA A 97 14.30 -7.54 5.37
CA ALA A 97 13.49 -6.52 4.73
C ALA A 97 14.19 -5.91 3.50
N LEU A 98 15.49 -5.65 3.59
CA LEU A 98 16.28 -5.11 2.50
C LEU A 98 16.48 -6.13 1.36
N VAL A 99 16.76 -7.40 1.68
CA VAL A 99 16.92 -8.45 0.66
C VAL A 99 15.60 -8.72 -0.04
N PHE A 100 14.51 -8.88 0.71
CA PHE A 100 13.18 -9.11 0.14
C PHE A 100 12.71 -7.91 -0.68
N GLY A 101 12.71 -6.71 -0.10
CA GLY A 101 12.27 -5.48 -0.76
C GLY A 101 13.14 -5.15 -1.97
N GLY A 102 14.46 -5.22 -1.85
CA GLY A 102 15.39 -4.99 -2.96
C GLY A 102 15.16 -5.97 -4.12
N TRP A 103 14.91 -7.25 -3.82
CA TRP A 103 14.58 -8.23 -4.86
C TRP A 103 13.24 -7.93 -5.52
N VAL A 104 12.21 -7.61 -4.74
CA VAL A 104 10.91 -7.21 -5.29
C VAL A 104 11.09 -6.02 -6.24
N TRP A 105 11.67 -4.91 -5.77
CA TRP A 105 11.84 -3.70 -6.56
C TRP A 105 12.71 -3.89 -7.80
N SER A 106 13.78 -4.66 -7.71
CA SER A 106 14.62 -4.98 -8.89
C SER A 106 13.86 -5.74 -9.98
N THR A 107 12.80 -6.46 -9.59
CA THR A 107 11.94 -7.19 -10.51
C THR A 107 10.82 -6.30 -11.04
N VAL A 108 10.00 -5.72 -10.14
CA VAL A 108 8.75 -5.06 -10.53
C VAL A 108 8.96 -3.70 -11.21
N TRP A 109 10.07 -3.01 -10.91
CA TRP A 109 10.35 -1.69 -11.50
C TRP A 109 10.55 -1.71 -13.02
N ARG A 110 10.84 -2.88 -13.58
CA ARG A 110 11.11 -3.09 -15.00
C ARG A 110 9.91 -3.66 -15.77
N LEU A 111 8.83 -3.99 -15.07
CA LEU A 111 7.64 -4.57 -15.68
C LEU A 111 6.75 -3.45 -16.23
N ASP A 112 6.35 -3.60 -17.49
CA ASP A 112 5.29 -2.82 -18.11
C ASP A 112 3.90 -3.32 -17.65
N ALA A 113 2.82 -2.70 -18.13
CA ALA A 113 1.46 -3.04 -17.74
C ALA A 113 1.08 -4.49 -18.07
N GLU A 114 1.51 -5.03 -19.24
CA GLU A 114 1.23 -6.40 -19.64
C GLU A 114 1.94 -7.41 -18.74
N SER A 115 3.22 -7.20 -18.49
CA SER A 115 4.03 -8.02 -17.59
C SER A 115 3.55 -7.91 -16.14
N THR A 116 3.10 -6.72 -15.71
CA THR A 116 2.48 -6.49 -14.39
C THR A 116 1.20 -7.30 -14.23
N THR A 117 0.34 -7.28 -15.25
CA THR A 117 -0.87 -8.10 -15.29
C THR A 117 -0.56 -9.58 -15.13
N SER A 118 0.37 -10.07 -15.93
CA SER A 118 0.80 -11.48 -15.92
C SER A 118 1.38 -11.89 -14.57
N ASP A 119 2.22 -11.06 -13.94
CA ASP A 119 2.81 -11.33 -12.63
C ASP A 119 1.77 -11.26 -11.51
N ALA A 120 0.89 -10.24 -11.54
CA ALA A 120 -0.15 -10.07 -10.53
C ALA A 120 -1.18 -11.20 -10.52
N MET A 121 -1.54 -11.74 -11.70
CA MET A 121 -2.48 -12.85 -11.85
C MET A 121 -1.88 -14.24 -11.59
N ARG A 122 -0.55 -14.37 -11.45
CA ARG A 122 0.06 -15.67 -11.13
C ARG A 122 -0.47 -16.21 -9.82
N GLU A 123 -1.05 -17.39 -9.87
CA GLU A 123 -1.46 -18.13 -8.68
C GLU A 123 -0.22 -18.55 -7.86
N ASP A 124 -0.06 -17.93 -6.70
CA ASP A 124 0.95 -18.30 -5.72
C ASP A 124 0.28 -18.34 -4.33
N PRO A 125 -0.15 -19.52 -3.86
CA PRO A 125 -0.81 -19.68 -2.57
C PRO A 125 0.04 -19.19 -1.38
N SER A 126 1.36 -19.06 -1.58
CA SER A 126 2.26 -18.59 -0.54
C SER A 126 2.25 -17.07 -0.35
N ARG A 127 1.66 -16.29 -1.28
CA ARG A 127 1.66 -14.81 -1.21
C ARG A 127 0.92 -14.28 0.01
N ASP A 128 -0.28 -14.78 0.29
CA ASP A 128 -1.05 -14.32 1.44
C ASP A 128 -0.36 -14.64 2.77
N LEU A 129 0.26 -15.81 2.87
CA LEU A 129 1.05 -16.17 4.04
C LEU A 129 2.29 -15.26 4.17
N ALA A 130 3.00 -15.01 3.07
CA ALA A 130 4.14 -14.10 3.05
C ALA A 130 3.72 -12.68 3.45
N ASP A 131 2.60 -12.17 2.93
CA ASP A 131 2.05 -10.86 3.31
C ASP A 131 1.82 -10.78 4.84
N VAL A 132 1.13 -11.78 5.41
CA VAL A 132 0.82 -11.80 6.86
C VAL A 132 2.10 -11.88 7.70
N VAL A 133 3.05 -12.73 7.31
CA VAL A 133 4.33 -12.87 8.03
C VAL A 133 5.15 -11.59 7.97
N LEU A 134 5.29 -10.99 6.78
CA LEU A 134 6.08 -9.78 6.61
C LEU A 134 5.44 -8.57 7.32
N LEU A 135 4.12 -8.41 7.21
CA LEU A 135 3.41 -7.32 7.90
C LEU A 135 3.44 -7.50 9.42
N GLY A 136 3.22 -8.73 9.91
CA GLY A 136 3.31 -9.03 11.33
C GLY A 136 4.71 -8.81 11.89
N ALA A 137 5.74 -9.23 11.16
CA ALA A 137 7.13 -9.04 11.56
C ALA A 137 7.57 -7.56 11.49
N ALA A 138 7.08 -6.79 10.51
CA ALA A 138 7.31 -5.36 10.44
C ALA A 138 6.72 -4.64 11.68
N MET A 139 5.55 -5.04 12.14
CA MET A 139 4.96 -4.50 13.37
C MET A 139 5.73 -4.95 14.62
N ALA A 140 6.16 -6.21 14.67
CA ALA A 140 6.97 -6.72 15.78
C ALA A 140 8.36 -6.05 15.85
N SER A 141 8.92 -5.62 14.72
CA SER A 141 10.20 -4.89 14.68
C SER A 141 10.17 -3.59 15.46
N LEU A 142 8.99 -2.94 15.62
CA LEU A 142 8.84 -1.74 16.45
C LEU A 142 9.21 -1.99 17.92
N ILE A 143 8.97 -3.19 18.42
CA ILE A 143 9.37 -3.58 19.79
C ILE A 143 10.91 -3.63 19.87
N ALA A 144 11.56 -4.25 18.87
CA ALA A 144 13.02 -4.32 18.81
C ALA A 144 13.65 -2.93 18.66
N VAL A 145 13.06 -2.06 17.83
CA VAL A 145 13.46 -0.65 17.73
C VAL A 145 13.32 0.06 19.09
N GLY A 146 12.19 -0.13 19.78
CA GLY A 146 11.98 0.43 21.11
C GLY A 146 13.08 0.02 22.09
N VAL A 147 13.50 -1.24 22.09
CA VAL A 147 14.63 -1.74 22.93
C VAL A 147 15.94 -1.03 22.57
N VAL A 148 16.24 -0.84 21.27
CA VAL A 148 17.45 -0.13 20.81
C VAL A 148 17.40 1.34 21.21
N LEU A 149 16.26 2.01 21.06
CA LEU A 149 16.09 3.43 21.42
C LEU A 149 16.18 3.66 22.93
N ILE A 150 15.65 2.74 23.75
CA ILE A 150 15.82 2.79 25.21
C ILE A 150 17.30 2.63 25.57
N ALA A 151 18.01 1.70 24.93
CA ALA A 151 19.44 1.53 25.12
C ALA A 151 20.24 2.78 24.72
N ALA A 152 19.85 3.43 23.62
CA ALA A 152 20.44 4.70 23.19
C ALA A 152 20.26 5.81 24.24
N GLY A 153 19.11 5.85 24.92
CA GLY A 153 18.85 6.81 26.01
C GLY A 153 19.79 6.67 27.22
N HIS A 154 20.39 5.49 27.40
CA HIS A 154 21.37 5.23 28.49
C HIS A 154 22.83 5.28 27.99
N ALA A 155 23.06 5.43 26.69
CA ALA A 155 24.39 5.55 26.12
C ALA A 155 24.92 6.99 26.20
N SER A 156 26.25 7.15 26.16
CA SER A 156 26.92 8.45 26.20
C SER A 156 27.72 8.67 24.90
N GLY A 157 27.96 9.93 24.57
CA GLY A 157 28.77 10.31 23.40
C GLY A 157 28.15 9.86 22.09
N ASP A 158 28.98 9.56 21.10
CA ASP A 158 28.60 9.24 19.72
C ASP A 158 27.76 7.96 19.61
N LEU A 159 27.91 7.02 20.54
CA LEU A 159 27.16 5.76 20.53
C LEU A 159 25.65 5.98 20.68
N LYS A 160 25.23 6.99 21.44
CA LYS A 160 23.81 7.37 21.56
C LYS A 160 23.21 7.73 20.20
N TYR A 161 23.89 8.59 19.45
CA TYR A 161 23.40 9.05 18.14
C TYR A 161 23.42 7.93 17.10
N LEU A 162 24.46 7.09 17.12
CA LEU A 162 24.57 5.95 16.22
C LEU A 162 23.41 4.94 16.43
N GLN A 163 23.11 4.61 17.69
CA GLN A 163 21.99 3.72 18.02
C GLN A 163 20.63 4.33 17.66
N ALA A 164 20.44 5.63 17.91
CA ALA A 164 19.21 6.31 17.52
C ALA A 164 19.03 6.36 16.01
N ALA A 165 20.09 6.68 15.25
CA ALA A 165 20.08 6.68 13.79
C ALA A 165 19.82 5.28 13.22
N PHE A 166 20.40 4.23 13.81
CA PHE A 166 20.15 2.85 13.44
C PHE A 166 18.68 2.47 13.68
N GLY A 167 18.11 2.80 14.85
CA GLY A 167 16.71 2.57 15.14
C GLY A 167 15.78 3.28 14.15
N LEU A 168 16.06 4.54 13.82
CA LEU A 168 15.32 5.31 12.82
C LEU A 168 15.39 4.64 11.43
N ALA A 169 16.59 4.23 10.99
CA ALA A 169 16.78 3.52 9.72
C ALA A 169 15.98 2.21 9.67
N SER A 170 15.97 1.44 10.76
CA SER A 170 15.22 0.18 10.87
C SER A 170 13.70 0.39 10.78
N VAL A 171 13.16 1.47 11.39
CA VAL A 171 11.73 1.81 11.23
C VAL A 171 11.43 2.20 9.78
N PHE A 172 12.31 2.98 9.15
CA PHE A 172 12.14 3.38 7.75
C PHE A 172 12.18 2.17 6.79
N VAL A 173 13.07 1.21 7.03
CA VAL A 173 13.13 -0.06 6.29
C VAL A 173 11.84 -0.86 6.46
N SER A 174 11.33 -0.98 7.70
CA SER A 174 10.05 -1.65 7.99
C SER A 174 8.87 -0.93 7.32
N TRP A 175 8.83 0.39 7.37
CA TRP A 175 7.84 1.23 6.70
C TRP A 175 7.85 0.98 5.17
N THR A 176 9.03 1.03 4.55
CA THR A 176 9.18 0.76 3.12
C THR A 176 8.71 -0.65 2.75
N LEU A 177 9.01 -1.67 3.57
CA LEU A 177 8.58 -3.04 3.34
C LEU A 177 7.05 -3.17 3.39
N VAL A 178 6.38 -2.53 4.35
CA VAL A 178 4.91 -2.54 4.44
C VAL A 178 4.31 -2.00 3.15
N HIS A 179 4.78 -0.85 2.65
CA HIS A 179 4.25 -0.27 1.41
C HIS A 179 4.59 -1.09 0.18
N THR A 180 5.75 -1.76 0.15
CA THR A 180 6.10 -2.73 -0.90
C THR A 180 5.11 -3.90 -0.94
N VAL A 181 4.76 -4.48 0.20
CA VAL A 181 3.77 -5.57 0.29
C VAL A 181 2.39 -5.08 -0.18
N PHE A 182 1.97 -3.88 0.22
CA PHE A 182 0.69 -3.33 -0.23
C PHE A 182 0.68 -2.95 -1.71
N THR A 183 1.80 -2.52 -2.30
CA THR A 183 1.94 -2.32 -3.74
C THR A 183 1.59 -3.60 -4.50
N LEU A 184 2.21 -4.73 -4.14
CA LEU A 184 1.93 -6.03 -4.73
C LEU A 184 0.49 -6.47 -4.49
N LYS A 185 -0.05 -6.19 -3.31
CA LYS A 185 -1.42 -6.54 -2.95
C LYS A 185 -2.46 -5.75 -3.73
N TYR A 186 -2.27 -4.45 -3.95
CA TYR A 186 -3.17 -3.64 -4.78
C TYR A 186 -3.15 -4.09 -6.24
N ALA A 187 -1.98 -4.35 -6.82
CA ALA A 187 -1.87 -4.90 -8.18
C ALA A 187 -2.64 -6.22 -8.31
N ARG A 188 -2.45 -7.15 -7.36
CA ARG A 188 -3.17 -8.41 -7.35
C ARG A 188 -4.69 -8.21 -7.25
N LEU A 189 -5.18 -7.35 -6.35
CA LEU A 189 -6.60 -7.07 -6.18
C LEU A 189 -7.21 -6.42 -7.42
N TYR A 190 -6.45 -5.57 -8.11
CA TYR A 190 -6.87 -4.90 -9.33
C TYR A 190 -7.05 -5.87 -10.50
N TYR A 191 -6.08 -6.79 -10.69
CA TYR A 191 -6.04 -7.70 -11.82
C TYR A 191 -6.76 -9.04 -11.58
N THR A 192 -7.18 -9.36 -10.35
CA THR A 192 -7.92 -10.60 -10.07
C THR A 192 -9.36 -10.50 -10.56
N GLY A 193 -9.74 -11.35 -11.51
CA GLY A 193 -11.07 -11.33 -12.14
C GLY A 193 -11.15 -10.31 -13.26
N GLN A 194 -12.18 -9.44 -13.25
CA GLN A 194 -12.22 -8.29 -14.17
C GLN A 194 -11.31 -7.18 -13.61
N PRO A 195 -10.31 -6.73 -14.38
CA PRO A 195 -9.43 -5.65 -13.95
C PRO A 195 -10.21 -4.40 -13.56
N GLY A 196 -9.85 -3.78 -12.42
CA GLY A 196 -10.52 -2.58 -11.96
C GLY A 196 -10.60 -2.43 -10.44
N GLY A 197 -11.45 -1.53 -10.00
CA GLY A 197 -11.68 -1.22 -8.58
C GLY A 197 -10.79 -0.10 -8.03
N ILE A 198 -9.82 0.34 -8.81
CA ILE A 198 -9.04 1.57 -8.65
C ILE A 198 -9.09 2.29 -10.00
N ASP A 199 -9.47 3.55 -9.98
CA ASP A 199 -9.45 4.42 -11.15
C ASP A 199 -8.28 5.40 -10.98
N PHE A 200 -7.29 5.26 -11.83
CA PHE A 200 -6.09 6.12 -11.84
C PHE A 200 -6.29 7.37 -12.69
N ASN A 201 -7.52 7.59 -13.24
CA ASN A 201 -7.86 8.68 -14.15
C ASN A 201 -7.00 8.70 -15.43
N GLU A 202 -6.55 7.53 -15.85
CA GLU A 202 -5.78 7.29 -17.08
C GLU A 202 -6.45 6.23 -17.94
N THR A 203 -6.16 6.23 -19.24
CA THR A 203 -6.71 5.26 -20.20
C THR A 203 -5.88 4.00 -20.30
N ASP A 204 -4.60 4.10 -19.95
CA ASP A 204 -3.65 3.00 -20.04
C ASP A 204 -3.80 2.05 -18.85
N ALA A 205 -3.46 0.78 -19.07
CA ALA A 205 -3.48 -0.21 -18.01
C ALA A 205 -2.36 0.10 -16.99
N PRO A 206 -2.66 0.09 -15.67
CA PRO A 206 -1.69 0.45 -14.64
C PRO A 206 -0.55 -0.56 -14.52
N ASP A 207 0.65 -0.07 -14.28
CA ASP A 207 1.81 -0.88 -13.94
C ASP A 207 2.10 -0.87 -12.42
N TYR A 208 3.19 -1.54 -11.99
CA TYR A 208 3.55 -1.55 -10.57
C TYR A 208 3.90 -0.17 -9.99
N ARG A 209 4.24 0.82 -10.83
CA ARG A 209 4.57 2.19 -10.37
C ARG A 209 3.31 2.92 -9.93
N ASP A 210 2.16 2.69 -10.60
CA ASP A 210 0.87 3.27 -10.22
C ASP A 210 0.39 2.70 -8.88
N PHE A 211 0.53 1.39 -8.70
CA PHE A 211 0.21 0.75 -7.42
C PHE A 211 1.18 1.17 -6.30
N ALA A 212 2.45 1.43 -6.64
CA ALA A 212 3.41 1.98 -5.70
C ALA A 212 3.04 3.40 -5.30
N TYR A 213 2.70 4.25 -6.28
CA TYR A 213 2.20 5.60 -6.02
C TYR A 213 1.04 5.58 -5.02
N LEU A 214 0.00 4.79 -5.29
CA LEU A 214 -1.13 4.63 -4.37
C LEU A 214 -0.68 4.16 -2.97
N SER A 215 0.16 3.13 -2.91
CA SER A 215 0.58 2.54 -1.65
C SER A 215 1.42 3.53 -0.81
N PHE A 216 2.45 4.12 -1.40
CA PHE A 216 3.33 5.04 -0.68
C PHE A 216 2.63 6.36 -0.32
N THR A 217 1.71 6.85 -1.17
CA THR A 217 0.90 8.04 -0.85
C THR A 217 0.00 7.78 0.36
N ILE A 218 -0.69 6.62 0.42
CA ILE A 218 -1.45 6.23 1.63
C ILE A 218 -0.53 6.16 2.85
N GLY A 219 0.70 5.66 2.67
CA GLY A 219 1.69 5.55 3.73
C GLY A 219 2.16 6.88 4.30
N MET A 220 2.32 7.89 3.46
CA MET A 220 2.84 9.21 3.83
C MET A 220 1.75 10.17 4.29
N THR A 221 0.58 10.16 3.64
CA THR A 221 -0.42 11.22 3.80
C THR A 221 -1.81 10.72 4.17
N PHE A 222 -2.07 9.41 4.09
CA PHE A 222 -3.39 8.77 4.25
C PHE A 222 -4.44 9.22 3.22
N GLN A 223 -4.08 10.07 2.26
CA GLN A 223 -4.97 10.59 1.24
C GLN A 223 -4.35 10.46 -0.16
N VAL A 224 -5.18 10.03 -1.11
CA VAL A 224 -4.90 10.03 -2.56
C VAL A 224 -6.02 10.85 -3.19
N SER A 225 -5.69 11.95 -3.87
CA SER A 225 -6.68 12.88 -4.40
C SER A 225 -7.00 12.68 -5.88
N ASP A 226 -6.09 12.06 -6.62
CA ASP A 226 -6.13 11.86 -8.07
C ASP A 226 -6.45 10.41 -8.47
N THR A 227 -6.71 9.55 -7.48
CA THR A 227 -7.01 8.14 -7.69
C THR A 227 -8.26 7.76 -6.93
N ASN A 228 -9.24 7.13 -7.59
CA ASN A 228 -10.53 6.80 -6.99
C ASN A 228 -10.63 5.31 -6.64
N ILE A 229 -10.80 4.98 -5.36
CA ILE A 229 -11.07 3.62 -4.91
C ILE A 229 -12.56 3.30 -5.05
N GLN A 230 -12.90 2.39 -5.97
CA GLN A 230 -14.28 2.11 -6.37
C GLN A 230 -14.89 0.92 -5.65
N THR A 231 -14.09 -0.08 -5.21
CA THR A 231 -14.63 -1.30 -4.59
C THR A 231 -14.53 -1.32 -3.07
N LYS A 232 -15.48 -2.02 -2.42
CA LYS A 232 -15.45 -2.24 -0.96
C LYS A 232 -14.22 -3.05 -0.52
N GLN A 233 -13.76 -3.98 -1.35
CA GLN A 233 -12.61 -4.84 -1.04
C GLN A 233 -11.33 -4.01 -0.94
N ILE A 234 -11.07 -3.14 -1.94
CA ILE A 234 -9.89 -2.29 -1.94
C ILE A 234 -9.98 -1.24 -0.83
N ARG A 235 -11.17 -0.65 -0.54
CA ARG A 235 -11.34 0.26 0.61
C ARG A 235 -11.00 -0.41 1.95
N ARG A 236 -11.40 -1.67 2.16
CA ARG A 236 -11.04 -2.42 3.38
C ARG A 236 -9.54 -2.68 3.45
N THR A 237 -8.90 -2.94 2.30
CA THR A 237 -7.45 -3.12 2.23
C THR A 237 -6.72 -1.81 2.52
N ALA A 238 -7.18 -0.69 1.96
CA ALA A 238 -6.62 0.64 2.22
C ALA A 238 -6.75 1.03 3.71
N LEU A 239 -7.89 0.72 4.34
CA LEU A 239 -8.06 0.94 5.78
C LEU A 239 -7.05 0.12 6.61
N ARG A 240 -6.86 -1.16 6.30
CA ARG A 240 -5.84 -2.00 6.98
C ARG A 240 -4.44 -1.48 6.75
N HIS A 241 -4.15 -1.02 5.53
CA HIS A 241 -2.88 -0.40 5.19
C HIS A 241 -2.63 0.85 6.04
N ALA A 242 -3.57 1.78 6.10
CA ALA A 242 -3.48 2.98 6.92
C ALA A 242 -3.25 2.66 8.41
N TRP A 243 -3.96 1.66 8.96
CA TRP A 243 -3.78 1.22 10.34
C TRP A 243 -2.36 0.69 10.63
N LEU A 244 -1.75 -0.02 9.67
CA LEU A 244 -0.37 -0.53 9.82
C LEU A 244 0.68 0.58 9.60
N SER A 245 0.40 1.51 8.68
CA SER A 245 1.30 2.62 8.35
C SER A 245 1.39 3.64 9.49
N PHE A 246 0.28 3.92 10.16
CA PHE A 246 0.19 4.97 11.19
C PHE A 246 1.23 4.84 12.31
N PRO A 247 1.36 3.69 13.03
CA PRO A 247 2.33 3.57 14.11
C PRO A 247 3.77 3.68 13.61
N LEU A 248 4.09 3.16 12.42
CA LEU A 248 5.41 3.29 11.82
C LEU A 248 5.75 4.76 11.54
N GLY A 249 4.83 5.51 10.92
CA GLY A 249 5.00 6.94 10.66
C GLY A 249 5.17 7.77 11.93
N VAL A 250 4.37 7.48 12.96
CA VAL A 250 4.49 8.16 14.28
C VAL A 250 5.85 7.91 14.89
N VAL A 251 6.36 6.67 14.88
CA VAL A 251 7.68 6.35 15.43
C VAL A 251 8.80 7.02 14.63
N ILE A 252 8.72 7.08 13.30
CA ILE A 252 9.68 7.82 12.46
C ILE A 252 9.73 9.29 12.89
N ILE A 253 8.59 9.96 12.96
CA ILE A 253 8.53 11.39 13.33
C ILE A 253 9.04 11.61 14.75
N ALA A 254 8.57 10.84 15.73
CA ALA A 254 8.97 10.97 17.11
C ALA A 254 10.49 10.75 17.32
N THR A 255 11.05 9.72 16.66
CA THR A 255 12.48 9.42 16.74
C THR A 255 13.32 10.50 16.05
N THR A 256 12.86 11.01 14.92
CA THR A 256 13.53 12.10 14.19
C THR A 256 13.58 13.38 15.04
N ILE A 257 12.45 13.75 15.64
CA ILE A 257 12.38 14.94 16.52
C ILE A 257 13.36 14.77 17.71
N ASN A 258 13.34 13.60 18.36
CA ASN A 258 14.26 13.35 19.48
C ASN A 258 15.74 13.39 19.06
N LEU A 259 16.07 12.83 17.89
CA LEU A 259 17.43 12.86 17.38
C LEU A 259 17.90 14.28 17.09
N VAL A 260 17.07 15.09 16.41
CA VAL A 260 17.38 16.49 16.09
C VAL A 260 17.48 17.34 17.35
N ALA A 261 16.56 17.19 18.30
CA ALA A 261 16.62 17.91 19.57
C ALA A 261 17.88 17.56 20.38
N GLY A 262 18.30 16.31 20.36
CA GLY A 262 19.54 15.88 21.05
C GLY A 262 20.83 16.35 20.37
N LEU A 263 20.78 16.75 19.08
CA LEU A 263 21.92 17.35 18.37
C LEU A 263 22.01 18.88 18.58
N ALA A 264 20.88 19.51 18.94
CA ALA A 264 20.78 20.96 19.11
C ALA A 264 21.08 21.43 20.55
N GLY A 265 21.13 20.53 21.54
CA GLY A 265 21.43 20.79 22.94
C GLY A 265 22.74 20.17 23.38
#